data_f859a3dc1961701bff86293720a07202
#
_entry.id   f859a3dc1961701bff86293720a07202
#
_cell.length_a   1.000
_cell.length_b   1.000
_cell.length_c   1.000
_cell.angle_alpha   90.00
_cell.angle_beta   90.00
_cell.angle_gamma   90.00
#
_symmetry.space_group_name_H-M   'P 1'
#
loop_
_entity.id
_entity.type
_entity.pdbx_description
1 polymer ?
#
loop_
_entity_poly.entity_id
_entity_poly.type
_entity_poly.pdbx_seq_one_letter_code
_entity_poly.pdbx_strand_id
1 'polypeptide(L)'
;LSISDQPKGSKCVYWFLRLKIDLSKLTVNKQTFVSALHAEGVPVSSEYRSTPYSQPFYEDSLKRSRMVTDDQIRSLTRKDRYPNVENALHNHINIFIRENYSDNDVKSILSAIEKVENFYKI
;
A
#
# COMPACT_ATOMS: atom_id res chain seq x y z
N LEU A 1 2.48 11.61 6.60
CA LEU A 1 2.21 10.99 5.28
C LEU A 1 2.91 11.75 4.16
N SER A 2 3.26 11.08 3.06
CA SER A 2 3.82 11.73 1.87
C SER A 2 3.41 11.00 0.58
N ILE A 3 3.40 11.74 -0.53
CA ILE A 3 3.19 11.20 -1.88
C ILE A 3 4.56 11.03 -2.52
N SER A 4 4.73 10.00 -3.34
CA SER A 4 5.95 9.83 -4.14
C SER A 4 6.02 10.90 -5.23
N ASP A 5 7.24 11.39 -5.50
CA ASP A 5 7.47 12.35 -6.56
C ASP A 5 7.06 11.77 -7.93
N GLN A 6 6.46 12.63 -8.74
CA GLN A 6 6.15 12.27 -10.13
C GLN A 6 7.33 12.64 -11.03
N PRO A 7 7.70 11.81 -12.00
CA PRO A 7 8.70 12.16 -12.99
C PRO A 7 8.31 13.43 -13.73
N LYS A 8 9.27 14.31 -13.99
CA LYS A 8 9.05 15.56 -14.70
C LYS A 8 8.40 15.32 -16.07
N GLY A 9 7.32 16.03 -16.36
CA GLY A 9 6.57 15.91 -17.61
C GLY A 9 5.59 14.75 -17.66
N SER A 10 5.45 13.95 -16.58
CA SER A 10 4.43 12.91 -16.50
C SER A 10 3.11 13.45 -15.92
N LYS A 11 1.99 12.84 -16.34
CA LYS A 11 0.68 13.04 -15.75
C LYS A 11 0.17 11.68 -15.28
N CYS A 12 0.06 11.50 -13.97
CA CYS A 12 -0.45 10.26 -13.42
C CYS A 12 -1.98 10.20 -13.52
N VAL A 13 -2.48 9.05 -13.94
CA VAL A 13 -3.88 8.67 -13.84
C VAL A 13 -3.98 7.65 -12.72
N TYR A 14 -4.56 8.05 -11.60
CA TYR A 14 -4.60 7.20 -10.40
C TYR A 14 -5.83 6.31 -10.39
N TRP A 15 -5.63 5.02 -10.23
CA TRP A 15 -6.66 4.10 -9.76
C TRP A 15 -6.84 4.23 -8.24
N PHE A 16 -5.71 4.35 -7.53
CA PHE A 16 -5.64 4.72 -6.11
C PHE A 16 -4.40 5.57 -5.89
N LEU A 17 -4.46 6.44 -4.91
CA LEU A 17 -3.33 7.23 -4.47
C LEU A 17 -2.55 6.46 -3.41
N ARG A 18 -1.30 6.14 -3.71
CA ARG A 18 -0.40 5.49 -2.76
C ARG A 18 0.30 6.53 -1.91
N LEU A 19 0.07 6.47 -0.61
CA LEU A 19 0.75 7.32 0.37
C LEU A 19 1.78 6.50 1.13
N LYS A 20 2.98 7.06 1.25
CA LYS A 20 4.01 6.56 2.15
C LYS A 20 3.68 7.00 3.58
N ILE A 21 3.71 6.05 4.52
CA ILE A 21 3.52 6.28 5.94
C ILE A 21 4.85 6.05 6.67
N ASP A 22 5.24 7.00 7.49
CA ASP A 22 6.40 6.87 8.38
C ASP A 22 5.90 6.44 9.75
N LEU A 23 5.92 5.14 9.99
CA LEU A 23 5.42 4.55 11.23
C LEU A 23 6.26 4.94 12.46
N SER A 24 7.52 5.36 12.27
CA SER A 24 8.36 5.82 13.37
C SER A 24 7.91 7.15 13.98
N LYS A 25 7.05 7.88 13.29
CA LYS A 25 6.47 9.17 13.72
C LYS A 25 5.05 9.04 14.26
N LEU A 26 4.57 7.83 14.47
CA LEU A 26 3.23 7.56 14.95
C LEU A 26 3.26 6.76 16.25
N THR A 27 2.32 7.05 17.14
CA THR A 27 2.12 6.33 18.42
C THR A 27 1.44 4.97 18.24
N VAL A 28 1.00 4.63 17.01
CA VAL A 28 0.24 3.42 16.70
C VAL A 28 0.80 2.70 15.48
N ASN A 29 0.46 1.43 15.32
CA ASN A 29 0.80 0.66 14.12
C ASN A 29 -0.09 1.05 12.91
N LYS A 30 0.33 0.61 11.72
CA LYS A 30 -0.37 0.90 10.46
C LYS A 30 -1.84 0.48 10.47
N GLN A 31 -2.16 -0.68 11.02
CA GLN A 31 -3.54 -1.19 11.02
C GLN A 31 -4.47 -0.31 11.86
N THR A 32 -4.04 0.10 13.04
CA THR A 32 -4.79 1.01 13.92
C THR A 32 -4.98 2.38 13.24
N PHE A 33 -3.93 2.90 12.62
CA PHE A 33 -4.00 4.17 11.87
C PHE A 33 -5.01 4.11 10.72
N VAL A 34 -4.97 3.04 9.92
CA VAL A 34 -5.92 2.84 8.81
C VAL A 34 -7.35 2.65 9.31
N SER A 35 -7.55 1.93 10.42
CA SER A 35 -8.87 1.77 11.02
C SER A 35 -9.46 3.11 11.49
N ALA A 36 -8.62 4.00 12.03
CA ALA A 36 -9.05 5.35 12.40
C ALA A 36 -9.43 6.19 11.17
N LEU A 37 -8.66 6.13 10.08
CA LEU A 37 -9.01 6.78 8.81
C LEU A 37 -10.35 6.25 8.26
N HIS A 38 -10.59 4.96 8.34
CA HIS A 38 -11.88 4.37 7.96
C HIS A 38 -13.04 4.89 8.80
N ALA A 39 -12.84 5.02 10.12
CA ALA A 39 -13.85 5.54 11.03
C ALA A 39 -14.22 7.01 10.72
N GLU A 40 -13.28 7.79 10.18
CA GLU A 40 -13.49 9.15 9.69
C GLU A 40 -14.05 9.20 8.25
N GLY A 41 -14.34 8.03 7.64
CA GLY A 41 -14.94 7.96 6.30
C GLY A 41 -13.95 8.01 5.14
N VAL A 42 -12.63 7.96 5.39
CA VAL A 42 -11.61 7.93 4.34
C VAL A 42 -11.61 6.56 3.64
N PRO A 43 -11.72 6.49 2.30
CA PRO A 43 -11.69 5.24 1.56
C PRO A 43 -10.25 4.74 1.39
N VAL A 44 -9.71 4.13 2.42
CA VAL A 44 -8.30 3.71 2.53
C VAL A 44 -8.16 2.19 2.68
N SER A 45 -7.03 1.64 2.25
CA SER A 45 -6.63 0.26 2.51
C SER A 45 -5.21 0.22 3.07
N SER A 46 -4.99 -0.61 4.07
CA SER A 46 -3.66 -0.88 4.63
C SER A 46 -2.80 -1.75 3.72
N GLU A 47 -3.41 -2.48 2.78
CA GLU A 47 -2.74 -3.48 1.98
C GLU A 47 -3.06 -3.31 0.50
N TYR A 48 -2.06 -3.59 -0.32
CA TYR A 48 -2.27 -3.90 -1.72
C TYR A 48 -2.54 -5.40 -1.84
N ARG A 49 -3.17 -5.82 -2.93
CA ARG A 49 -3.34 -7.25 -3.22
C ARG A 49 -1.99 -7.95 -3.09
N SER A 50 -2.03 -9.15 -2.57
CA SER A 50 -0.88 -10.02 -2.34
C SER A 50 0.11 -10.04 -3.52
N THR A 51 1.39 -10.11 -3.19
CA THR A 51 2.46 -10.21 -4.18
C THR A 51 2.39 -11.55 -4.94
N PRO A 52 2.84 -11.61 -6.20
CA PRO A 52 2.82 -12.87 -6.98
C PRO A 52 3.47 -14.04 -6.24
N TYR A 53 4.63 -13.82 -5.63
CA TYR A 53 5.37 -14.87 -4.91
C TYR A 53 4.70 -15.38 -3.63
N SER A 54 3.66 -14.68 -3.13
CA SER A 54 2.86 -15.14 -1.99
C SER A 54 1.58 -15.88 -2.40
N GLN A 55 1.36 -16.05 -3.70
CA GLN A 55 0.16 -16.69 -4.23
C GLN A 55 0.40 -18.15 -4.59
N PRO A 56 -0.53 -19.05 -4.23
CA PRO A 56 -0.41 -20.48 -4.58
C PRO A 56 -0.22 -20.71 -6.08
N PHE A 57 -0.92 -19.93 -6.93
CA PHE A 57 -0.82 -20.09 -8.39
C PHE A 57 0.60 -19.84 -8.93
N TYR A 58 1.41 -19.02 -8.25
CA TYR A 58 2.76 -18.71 -8.70
C TYR A 58 3.68 -19.93 -8.56
N GLU A 59 3.65 -20.58 -7.41
CA GLU A 59 4.39 -21.82 -7.16
C GLU A 59 3.95 -22.94 -8.12
N ASP A 60 2.63 -23.11 -8.29
CA ASP A 60 2.07 -24.09 -9.21
C ASP A 60 2.48 -23.83 -10.67
N SER A 61 2.54 -22.56 -11.08
CA SER A 61 2.98 -22.19 -12.42
C SER A 61 4.46 -22.49 -12.64
N LEU A 62 5.30 -22.23 -11.65
CA LEU A 62 6.73 -22.57 -11.71
C LEU A 62 6.93 -24.08 -11.81
N LYS A 63 6.23 -24.89 -11.01
CA LYS A 63 6.26 -26.36 -11.08
C LYS A 63 5.84 -26.89 -12.46
N ARG A 64 4.76 -26.34 -13.02
CA ARG A 64 4.25 -26.75 -14.34
C ARG A 64 5.18 -26.36 -15.48
N SER A 65 5.90 -25.27 -15.36
CA SER A 65 6.83 -24.82 -16.40
C SER A 65 7.98 -25.79 -16.67
N ARG A 66 8.34 -26.64 -15.69
CA ARG A 66 9.49 -27.55 -15.72
C ARG A 66 10.83 -26.88 -16.06
N MET A 67 10.88 -25.54 -15.99
CA MET A 67 12.07 -24.74 -16.33
C MET A 67 12.92 -24.42 -15.10
N VAL A 68 12.42 -24.70 -13.90
CA VAL A 68 13.05 -24.39 -12.62
C VAL A 68 13.03 -25.61 -11.70
N THR A 69 14.06 -25.75 -10.89
CA THR A 69 14.15 -26.81 -9.89
C THR A 69 13.32 -26.48 -8.64
N ASP A 70 13.05 -27.48 -7.80
CA ASP A 70 12.35 -27.27 -6.52
C ASP A 70 13.09 -26.30 -5.59
N ASP A 71 14.43 -26.31 -5.61
CA ASP A 71 15.24 -25.37 -4.83
C ASP A 71 15.08 -23.93 -5.34
N GLN A 72 15.04 -23.77 -6.65
CA GLN A 72 14.77 -22.46 -7.27
C GLN A 72 13.35 -21.98 -6.93
N ILE A 73 12.35 -22.87 -6.96
CA ILE A 73 10.98 -22.55 -6.59
C ILE A 73 10.93 -22.07 -5.13
N ARG A 74 11.52 -22.84 -4.20
CA ARG A 74 11.61 -22.46 -2.79
C ARG A 74 12.29 -21.08 -2.61
N SER A 75 13.35 -20.82 -3.37
CA SER A 75 14.04 -19.53 -3.35
C SER A 75 13.15 -18.38 -3.88
N LEU A 76 12.43 -18.60 -4.99
CA LEU A 76 11.61 -17.58 -5.65
C LEU A 76 10.33 -17.21 -4.86
N THR A 77 9.84 -18.10 -4.01
CA THR A 77 8.63 -17.88 -3.21
C THR A 77 8.91 -17.31 -1.81
N ARG A 78 10.18 -17.19 -1.41
CA ARG A 78 10.55 -16.60 -0.10
C ARG A 78 10.39 -15.09 -0.09
N LYS A 79 9.72 -14.55 0.94
CA LYS A 79 9.51 -13.11 1.14
C LYS A 79 10.81 -12.34 1.37
N ASP A 80 11.74 -12.92 2.12
CA ASP A 80 13.04 -12.31 2.45
C ASP A 80 13.95 -12.11 1.22
N ARG A 81 13.64 -12.72 0.09
CA ARG A 81 14.28 -12.43 -1.19
C ARG A 81 13.92 -11.05 -1.75
N TYR A 82 12.81 -10.47 -1.32
CA TYR A 82 12.24 -9.23 -1.85
C TYR A 82 12.12 -8.13 -0.79
N PRO A 83 13.20 -7.77 -0.07
CA PRO A 83 13.13 -6.87 1.08
C PRO A 83 12.57 -5.48 0.72
N ASN A 84 12.86 -4.98 -0.47
CA ASN A 84 12.33 -3.69 -0.92
C ASN A 84 10.80 -3.73 -1.16
N VAL A 85 10.28 -4.87 -1.63
CA VAL A 85 8.83 -5.05 -1.83
C VAL A 85 8.13 -5.15 -0.48
N GLU A 86 8.66 -5.96 0.44
CA GLU A 86 8.11 -6.10 1.79
C GLU A 86 8.15 -4.75 2.54
N ASN A 87 9.24 -4.00 2.42
CA ASN A 87 9.35 -2.66 3.00
C ASN A 87 8.33 -1.69 2.39
N ALA A 88 8.14 -1.73 1.06
CA ALA A 88 7.15 -0.90 0.40
C ALA A 88 5.72 -1.26 0.87
N LEU A 89 5.39 -2.55 0.98
CA LEU A 89 4.09 -3.01 1.48
C LEU A 89 3.87 -2.58 2.94
N HIS A 90 4.92 -2.62 3.77
CA HIS A 90 4.83 -2.20 5.17
C HIS A 90 4.58 -0.70 5.33
N ASN A 91 5.24 0.13 4.51
CA ASN A 91 5.29 1.58 4.68
C ASN A 91 4.36 2.35 3.72
N HIS A 92 3.35 1.70 3.14
CA HIS A 92 2.38 2.37 2.28
C HIS A 92 0.94 2.02 2.65
N ILE A 93 0.06 2.99 2.41
CA ILE A 93 -1.39 2.84 2.42
C ILE A 93 -1.94 3.32 1.08
N ASN A 94 -3.12 2.85 0.68
CA ASN A 94 -3.75 3.24 -0.57
C ASN A 94 -5.06 3.95 -0.30
N ILE A 95 -5.24 5.13 -0.85
CA ILE A 95 -6.53 5.86 -0.84
C ILE A 95 -7.19 5.61 -2.20
N PHE A 96 -8.41 5.10 -2.17
CA PHE A 96 -9.20 4.91 -3.39
C PHE A 96 -9.72 6.25 -3.88
N ILE A 97 -9.52 6.49 -5.18
CA ILE A 97 -10.01 7.69 -5.87
C ILE A 97 -11.20 7.30 -6.73
N ARG A 98 -12.25 8.10 -6.67
CA ARG A 98 -13.45 7.91 -7.48
C ARG A 98 -13.64 9.13 -8.38
N GLU A 99 -14.08 8.88 -9.61
CA GLU A 99 -14.29 9.90 -10.63
C GLU A 99 -15.36 10.94 -10.26
N ASN A 100 -16.30 10.55 -9.39
CA ASN A 100 -17.42 11.40 -8.97
C ASN A 100 -17.15 12.21 -7.70
N TYR A 101 -15.91 12.25 -7.20
CA TYR A 101 -15.59 13.09 -6.05
C TYR A 101 -15.68 14.57 -6.44
N SER A 102 -16.45 15.33 -5.64
CA SER A 102 -16.46 16.78 -5.68
C SER A 102 -15.26 17.36 -4.94
N ASP A 103 -14.98 18.64 -5.15
CA ASP A 103 -13.95 19.36 -4.38
C ASP A 103 -14.21 19.33 -2.87
N ASN A 104 -15.48 19.28 -2.46
CA ASN A 104 -15.84 19.16 -1.05
C ASN A 104 -15.53 17.78 -0.48
N ASP A 105 -15.74 16.71 -1.26
CA ASP A 105 -15.35 15.35 -0.85
C ASP A 105 -13.84 15.27 -0.65
N VAL A 106 -13.06 15.82 -1.59
CA VAL A 106 -11.60 15.86 -1.48
C VAL A 106 -11.14 16.64 -0.24
N LYS A 107 -11.73 17.82 0.02
CA LYS A 107 -11.43 18.60 1.24
C LYS A 107 -11.77 17.84 2.52
N SER A 108 -12.90 17.14 2.54
CA SER A 108 -13.33 16.34 3.69
C SER A 108 -12.36 15.19 3.95
N ILE A 109 -11.92 14.49 2.90
CA ILE A 109 -10.93 13.42 3.00
C ILE A 109 -9.59 13.97 3.53
N LEU A 110 -9.12 15.09 3.01
CA LEU A 110 -7.87 15.72 3.47
C LEU A 110 -7.96 16.12 4.95
N SER A 111 -9.06 16.78 5.36
CA SER A 111 -9.27 17.16 6.76
C SER A 111 -9.33 15.95 7.70
N ALA A 112 -9.94 14.85 7.27
CA ALA A 112 -9.98 13.61 8.04
C ALA A 112 -8.57 12.99 8.18
N ILE A 113 -7.78 13.01 7.11
CA ILE A 113 -6.38 12.53 7.14
C ILE A 113 -5.55 13.38 8.10
N GLU A 114 -5.63 14.71 8.01
CA GLU A 114 -4.92 15.63 8.90
C GLU A 114 -5.31 15.42 10.37
N LYS A 115 -6.60 15.26 10.65
CA LYS A 115 -7.13 15.00 12.00
C LYS A 115 -6.52 13.73 12.58
N VAL A 116 -6.54 12.62 11.85
CA VAL A 116 -6.03 11.33 12.32
C VAL A 116 -4.50 11.37 12.44
N GLU A 117 -3.80 11.99 11.47
CA GLU A 117 -2.35 12.14 11.53
C GLU A 117 -1.91 12.95 12.76
N ASN A 118 -2.55 14.08 13.01
CA ASN A 118 -2.25 14.92 14.17
C ASN A 118 -2.57 14.25 15.50
N PHE A 119 -3.60 13.39 15.55
CA PHE A 119 -3.96 12.66 16.76
C PHE A 119 -2.92 11.60 17.13
N TYR A 120 -2.34 10.93 16.15
CA TYR A 120 -1.37 9.85 16.39
C TYR A 120 0.09 10.25 16.21
N LYS A 121 0.37 11.48 15.85
CA LYS A 121 1.75 11.99 15.69
C LYS A 121 2.47 12.04 17.03
N ILE A 122 3.75 11.60 17.04
CA ILE A 122 4.69 11.75 18.17
C ILE A 122 5.19 13.18 18.23
#